data_61d5d823388487e8a4d217557d796b10
#
_entry.id   61d5d823388487e8a4d217557d796b10
#
_cell.length_a   1.000
_cell.length_b   1.000
_cell.length_c   1.000
_cell.angle_alpha   90.00
_cell.angle_beta   90.00
_cell.angle_gamma   90.00
#
_symmetry.space_group_name_H-M   'P 1'
#
loop_
_entity.id
_entity.type
_entity.pdbx_description
1 polymer ?
#
loop_
_entity_poly.entity_id
_entity_poly.type
_entity_poly.pdbx_seq_one_letter_code
_entity_poly.pdbx_strand_id
1 'polypeptide(L)' 'MITTSQIITVIKARQAEIAFSLGAGNASTWESYQRTVGVYLGLQEVLDAINNLLDKEQEIENER' A
#
# COMPACT_ATOMS: atom_id res chain seq x y z
N MET A 1 -12.11 16.83 6.38
CA MET A 1 -10.70 16.81 5.90
C MET A 1 -10.15 15.38 5.95
N ILE A 2 -9.44 14.97 4.93
CA ILE A 2 -8.85 13.62 4.87
C ILE A 2 -7.57 13.59 5.71
N THR A 3 -7.44 12.59 6.55
CA THR A 3 -6.25 12.40 7.39
C THR A 3 -5.29 11.39 6.74
N THR A 4 -4.02 11.42 7.14
CA THR A 4 -3.03 10.44 6.71
C THR A 4 -3.46 9.02 7.07
N SER A 5 -4.06 8.85 8.24
CA SER A 5 -4.59 7.55 8.68
C SER A 5 -5.66 7.02 7.73
N GLN A 6 -6.55 7.88 7.24
CA GLN A 6 -7.58 7.50 6.28
C GLN A 6 -6.97 7.08 4.95
N ILE A 7 -5.94 7.79 4.49
CA ILE A 7 -5.23 7.46 3.25
C ILE A 7 -4.59 6.07 3.38
N ILE A 8 -3.88 5.81 4.47
CA ILE A 8 -3.25 4.51 4.73
C ILE A 8 -4.29 3.39 4.74
N THR A 9 -5.43 3.62 5.39
CA THR A 9 -6.53 2.64 5.47
C THR A 9 -7.05 2.29 4.08
N VAL A 10 -7.25 3.28 3.21
CA VAL A 10 -7.71 3.07 1.84
C VAL A 10 -6.71 2.23 1.03
N ILE A 11 -5.41 2.55 1.15
CA ILE A 11 -4.37 1.81 0.43
C ILE A 11 -4.32 0.36 0.90
N LYS A 12 -4.37 0.11 2.21
CA LYS A 12 -4.36 -1.25 2.78
C LYS A 12 -5.59 -2.03 2.37
N ALA A 13 -6.76 -1.39 2.33
CA ALA A 13 -7.99 -2.02 1.86
C ALA A 13 -7.87 -2.45 0.40
N ARG A 14 -7.27 -1.61 -0.44
CA ARG A 14 -7.05 -1.93 -1.85
C ARG A 14 -6.08 -3.10 -2.00
N GLN A 15 -5.00 -3.13 -1.22
CA GLN A 15 -4.07 -4.25 -1.21
C GLN A 15 -4.75 -5.56 -0.79
N ALA A 16 -5.61 -5.51 0.21
CA ALA A 16 -6.36 -6.69 0.67
C ALA A 16 -7.29 -7.22 -0.42
N GLU A 17 -7.97 -6.34 -1.16
CA GLU A 17 -8.80 -6.71 -2.29
C GLU A 17 -8.00 -7.42 -3.38
N ILE A 18 -6.83 -6.88 -3.71
CA ILE A 18 -5.94 -7.45 -4.73
C ILE A 18 -5.44 -8.82 -4.29
N ALA A 19 -4.99 -8.95 -3.04
CA ALA A 19 -4.51 -10.22 -2.50
C ALA A 19 -5.61 -11.28 -2.51
N PHE A 20 -6.83 -10.91 -2.12
CA PHE A 20 -7.98 -11.81 -2.17
C PHE A 20 -8.28 -12.26 -3.59
N SER A 21 -8.28 -11.33 -4.54
CA SER A 21 -8.55 -11.62 -5.95
C SER A 21 -7.53 -12.60 -6.54
N LEU A 22 -6.24 -12.40 -6.23
CA LEU A 22 -5.18 -13.31 -6.67
C LEU A 22 -5.34 -14.70 -6.05
N GLY A 23 -5.64 -14.75 -4.76
CA GLY A 23 -5.86 -16.01 -4.04
C GLY A 23 -7.09 -16.75 -4.53
N ALA A 24 -8.10 -16.06 -5.03
CA ALA A 24 -9.30 -16.66 -5.59
C ALA A 24 -9.13 -17.11 -7.05
N GLY A 25 -7.96 -16.86 -7.65
CA GLY A 25 -7.67 -17.30 -9.02
C GLY A 25 -8.31 -16.43 -10.09
N ASN A 26 -8.57 -15.16 -9.80
CA ASN A 26 -9.23 -14.25 -10.76
C ASN A 26 -8.31 -13.77 -11.87
N ALA A 27 -7.00 -13.96 -11.74
CA ALA A 27 -6.05 -13.63 -12.82
C ALA A 27 -6.07 -14.78 -13.85
N SER A 28 -6.58 -14.48 -15.04
CA SER A 28 -6.79 -15.52 -16.07
C SER A 28 -5.54 -15.82 -16.91
N THR A 29 -4.54 -14.93 -16.89
CA THR A 29 -3.30 -15.11 -17.64
C THR A 29 -2.10 -14.77 -16.78
N TRP A 30 -0.92 -15.24 -17.19
CA TRP A 30 0.34 -14.90 -16.52
C TRP A 30 0.60 -13.39 -16.56
N GLU A 31 0.32 -12.77 -17.69
CA GLU A 31 0.49 -11.31 -17.84
C GLU A 31 -0.42 -10.53 -16.90
N SER A 32 -1.67 -10.94 -16.79
CA SER A 32 -2.66 -10.35 -15.89
C SER A 32 -2.22 -10.51 -14.44
N TYR A 33 -1.72 -11.69 -14.07
CA TYR A 33 -1.20 -11.97 -12.74
C TYR A 33 -0.03 -11.04 -12.41
N GLN A 34 0.95 -10.94 -13.31
CA GLN A 34 2.12 -10.08 -13.09
C GLN A 34 1.74 -8.61 -12.95
N ARG A 35 0.79 -8.14 -13.76
CA ARG A 35 0.31 -6.76 -13.68
C ARG A 35 -0.32 -6.48 -12.33
N THR A 36 -1.16 -7.37 -11.85
CA THR A 36 -1.85 -7.22 -10.57
C THR A 36 -0.86 -7.25 -9.41
N VAL A 37 0.12 -8.15 -9.45
CA VAL A 37 1.20 -8.19 -8.44
C VAL A 37 1.98 -6.87 -8.46
N GLY A 38 2.25 -6.31 -9.65
CA GLY A 38 2.93 -5.02 -9.79
C GLY A 38 2.17 -3.89 -9.13
N VAL A 39 0.84 -3.86 -9.26
CA VAL A 39 -0.01 -2.86 -8.60
C VAL A 39 0.09 -3.02 -7.08
N TYR A 40 0.01 -4.24 -6.57
CA TYR A 40 0.14 -4.52 -5.15
C TYR A 40 1.47 -4.01 -4.60
N LEU A 41 2.57 -4.33 -5.28
CA LEU A 41 3.91 -3.91 -4.87
C LEU A 41 4.08 -2.38 -4.95
N GLY A 42 3.48 -1.74 -5.96
CA GLY A 42 3.49 -0.28 -6.07
C GLY A 42 2.77 0.39 -4.91
N LEU A 43 1.64 -0.16 -4.48
CA LEU A 43 0.92 0.33 -3.30
C LEU A 43 1.75 0.15 -2.03
N GLN A 44 2.49 -0.96 -1.93
CA GLN A 44 3.38 -1.21 -0.80
C GLN A 44 4.52 -0.17 -0.76
N GLU A 45 5.10 0.19 -1.90
CA GLU A 45 6.11 1.25 -1.99
C GLU A 45 5.58 2.58 -1.45
N VAL A 46 4.34 2.92 -1.81
CA VAL A 46 3.72 4.16 -1.34
C VAL A 46 3.53 4.12 0.18
N LEU A 47 3.06 2.99 0.72
CA LEU A 47 2.92 2.83 2.17
C LEU A 47 4.26 2.98 2.89
N ASP A 48 5.30 2.37 2.36
CA ASP A 48 6.64 2.46 2.94
C ASP A 48 7.15 3.91 2.93
N ALA A 49 6.92 4.64 1.84
CA ALA A 49 7.30 6.04 1.73
C ALA A 49 6.56 6.90 2.75
N ILE A 50 5.26 6.68 2.94
CA ILE A 50 4.46 7.41 3.93
C ILE A 50 4.98 7.12 5.34
N ASN A 51 5.26 5.85 5.66
CA ASN A 51 5.78 5.47 6.97
C ASN A 51 7.15 6.10 7.23
N ASN A 52 8.01 6.17 6.23
CA ASN A 52 9.31 6.82 6.35
C ASN A 52 9.17 8.31 6.65
N LEU A 53 8.22 8.98 6.00
CA LEU A 53 7.96 10.40 6.26
C LEU A 53 7.46 10.63 7.68
N LEU A 54 6.57 9.76 8.17
CA LEU A 54 6.05 9.85 9.53
C LEU A 54 7.15 9.64 10.57
N ASP A 55 8.04 8.67 10.32
CA ASP A 55 9.16 8.39 11.21
C ASP A 55 10.13 9.58 11.28
N LYS A 56 10.41 10.21 10.16
CA LYS A 56 11.27 11.40 10.11
C LYS A 56 10.65 12.56 10.87
N GLU A 57 9.36 12.75 10.77
CA GLU A 57 8.65 13.79 11.50
C GLU A 57 8.75 13.55 13.01
N GLN A 58 8.62 12.31 13.47
CA GLN A 58 8.77 11.95 14.86
C GLN A 58 10.19 12.19 15.37
N GLU A 59 11.20 11.86 14.58
CA GLU A 59 12.59 12.12 14.95
C GLU A 59 12.87 13.60 15.14
N ILE A 60 12.34 14.45 14.28
CA ILE A 60 12.49 15.89 14.38
C ILE A 60 11.82 16.41 15.67
N GLU A 61 10.63 15.91 15.99
CA GLU A 61 9.92 16.27 17.22
C GLU A 61 10.68 15.84 18.47
N ASN A 62 11.29 14.65 18.44
CA ASN A 62 12.01 14.11 19.57
C ASN A 62 13.34 14.82 19.85
N GLU A 63 13.90 15.48 18.85
CA GLU A 63 15.13 16.24 19.00
C GLU A 63 14.92 17.62 19.64
N ARG A 64 13.70 18.05 19.78
CA ARG A 64 13.34 19.30 20.43
C ARG A 64 13.12 19.06 21.91
#